data_fa9c4d7135dad49fc21b07b0e012a300
#
_entry.id   fa9c4d7135dad49fc21b07b0e012a300
#
_cell.length_a   1.000
_cell.length_b   1.000
_cell.length_c   1.000
_cell.angle_alpha   90.00
_cell.angle_beta   90.00
_cell.angle_gamma   90.00
#
_symmetry.space_group_name_H-M   'P 1'
#
loop_
_entity.id
_entity.type
_entity.pdbx_description
1 polymer ?
#
loop_
_entity_poly.entity_id
_entity_poly.type
_entity_poly.pdbx_seq_one_letter_code
_entity_poly.pdbx_strand_id
1 'polypeptide(L)'
;DIIQEGESGPSEDMLRNLLRSLDSPSFFGGSKIIWLKHFSGFSMESESKGKSGIDASLKELAKRIQNGLPADIILVMDGAGCDRRKALAKACEAMGEVRVFNRPDVTKRTGLGEMTTILRRAATDKGVTLTREAEEYLLEALGGDTSLIDGELEKLICYCGGAGQTITLEAAELLCLNRAEEQIWALSECLGKRDLRDALATVDSMVSTSRDADQIARA
;
A
#
# COMPACT_ATOMS: atom_id res chain seq x y z
N ASP A 1 -6.68 -15.99 -13.23
CA ASP A 1 -7.56 -16.23 -12.05
C ASP A 1 -7.21 -15.20 -10.97
N ILE A 2 -8.21 -14.60 -10.36
CA ILE A 2 -8.03 -13.70 -9.21
C ILE A 2 -8.62 -14.41 -8.00
N ILE A 3 -7.81 -14.57 -6.95
CA ILE A 3 -8.21 -15.14 -5.66
C ILE A 3 -7.99 -14.06 -4.62
N GLN A 4 -9.02 -13.71 -3.87
CA GLN A 4 -8.96 -12.65 -2.86
C GLN A 4 -9.22 -13.24 -1.47
N GLU A 5 -8.44 -12.79 -0.51
CA GLU A 5 -8.66 -13.12 0.90
C GLU A 5 -9.92 -12.40 1.42
N GLY A 6 -10.72 -13.12 2.20
CA GLY A 6 -11.89 -12.53 2.86
C GLY A 6 -11.51 -11.73 4.11
N GLU A 7 -12.46 -10.99 4.67
CA GLU A 7 -12.27 -10.15 5.87
C GLU A 7 -11.78 -10.94 7.11
N SER A 8 -12.06 -12.24 7.16
CA SER A 8 -11.67 -13.12 8.28
C SER A 8 -10.23 -13.67 8.19
N GLY A 9 -9.47 -13.25 7.19
CA GLY A 9 -8.12 -13.76 6.92
C GLY A 9 -8.10 -14.98 6.00
N PRO A 10 -6.93 -15.61 5.81
CA PRO A 10 -6.80 -16.73 4.89
C PRO A 10 -7.60 -17.92 5.37
N SER A 11 -8.40 -18.48 4.47
CA SER A 11 -9.17 -19.69 4.73
C SER A 11 -8.48 -20.92 4.12
N GLU A 12 -8.73 -22.10 4.70
CA GLU A 12 -8.22 -23.34 4.14
C GLU A 12 -8.75 -23.60 2.73
N ASP A 13 -10.03 -23.25 2.49
CA ASP A 13 -10.66 -23.41 1.19
C ASP A 13 -10.05 -22.50 0.12
N MET A 14 -9.70 -21.24 0.48
CA MET A 14 -8.99 -20.32 -0.41
C MET A 14 -7.63 -20.89 -0.82
N LEU A 15 -6.83 -21.36 0.15
CA LEU A 15 -5.52 -21.96 -0.13
C LEU A 15 -5.64 -23.24 -0.94
N ARG A 16 -6.66 -24.07 -0.67
CA ARG A 16 -6.95 -25.26 -1.46
C ARG A 16 -7.34 -24.92 -2.89
N ASN A 17 -8.12 -23.87 -3.08
CA ASN A 17 -8.48 -23.37 -4.41
C ASN A 17 -7.26 -22.83 -5.16
N LEU A 18 -6.36 -22.12 -4.46
CA LEU A 18 -5.09 -21.66 -5.02
C LEU A 18 -4.24 -22.84 -5.49
N LEU A 19 -4.04 -23.85 -4.65
CA LEU A 19 -3.26 -25.05 -5.00
C LEU A 19 -3.87 -25.78 -6.19
N ARG A 20 -5.19 -25.94 -6.26
CA ARG A 20 -5.88 -26.51 -7.43
C ARG A 20 -5.69 -25.67 -8.69
N SER A 21 -5.70 -24.34 -8.56
CA SER A 21 -5.48 -23.44 -9.67
C SER A 21 -4.06 -23.56 -10.22
N LEU A 22 -3.07 -23.80 -9.35
CA LEU A 22 -1.68 -24.05 -9.75
C LEU A 22 -1.51 -25.41 -10.48
N ASP A 23 -2.38 -26.37 -10.22
CA ASP A 23 -2.34 -27.70 -10.86
C ASP A 23 -3.12 -27.75 -12.18
N SER A 24 -3.94 -26.75 -12.48
CA SER A 24 -4.74 -26.72 -13.70
C SER A 24 -4.08 -25.91 -14.79
N PRO A 25 -3.95 -26.46 -16.02
CA PRO A 25 -3.37 -25.75 -17.14
C PRO A 25 -4.22 -24.56 -17.57
N SER A 26 -3.65 -23.67 -18.39
CA SER A 26 -4.40 -22.62 -19.05
C SER A 26 -5.46 -23.20 -20.00
N PHE A 27 -6.72 -22.77 -19.86
CA PHE A 27 -7.81 -23.28 -20.69
C PHE A 27 -7.70 -22.85 -22.17
N PHE A 28 -7.15 -21.67 -22.43
CA PHE A 28 -7.02 -21.12 -23.79
C PHE A 28 -5.61 -21.27 -24.38
N GLY A 29 -4.71 -22.01 -23.72
CA GLY A 29 -3.30 -22.00 -24.04
C GLY A 29 -2.59 -20.71 -23.62
N GLY A 30 -1.27 -20.65 -23.76
CA GLY A 30 -0.46 -19.51 -23.31
C GLY A 30 -0.28 -19.47 -21.81
N SER A 31 0.16 -18.32 -21.27
CA SER A 31 0.46 -18.16 -19.85
C SER A 31 -0.80 -17.90 -19.03
N LYS A 32 -0.90 -18.56 -17.87
CA LYS A 32 -1.94 -18.37 -16.87
C LYS A 32 -1.40 -17.50 -15.74
N ILE A 33 -2.06 -16.38 -15.47
CA ILE A 33 -1.75 -15.53 -14.33
C ILE A 33 -2.73 -15.85 -13.19
N ILE A 34 -2.18 -16.18 -12.03
CA ILE A 34 -2.93 -16.37 -10.79
C ILE A 34 -2.54 -15.23 -9.84
N TRP A 35 -3.50 -14.43 -9.44
CA TRP A 35 -3.27 -13.31 -8.54
C TRP A 35 -3.99 -13.54 -7.21
N LEU A 36 -3.18 -13.73 -6.16
CA LEU A 36 -3.65 -13.80 -4.77
C LEU A 36 -3.54 -12.43 -4.13
N LYS A 37 -4.71 -11.79 -3.93
CA LYS A 37 -4.83 -10.41 -3.44
C LYS A 37 -4.99 -10.34 -1.92
N HIS A 38 -4.33 -9.32 -1.34
CA HIS A 38 -4.45 -8.94 0.08
C HIS A 38 -4.12 -10.07 1.05
N PHE A 39 -3.16 -10.91 0.68
CA PHE A 39 -2.82 -12.11 1.42
C PHE A 39 -2.09 -11.82 2.73
N SER A 40 -2.72 -12.13 3.87
CA SER A 40 -2.14 -11.94 5.21
C SER A 40 -1.22 -13.07 5.67
N GLY A 41 -1.19 -14.19 4.96
CA GLY A 41 -0.39 -15.37 5.32
C GLY A 41 1.12 -15.14 5.38
N PHE A 42 1.61 -14.03 4.80
CA PHE A 42 3.02 -13.65 4.92
C PHE A 42 3.41 -13.20 6.34
N SER A 43 2.48 -12.67 7.12
CA SER A 43 2.71 -12.11 8.45
C SER A 43 2.09 -12.92 9.58
N MET A 44 1.21 -13.90 9.30
CA MET A 44 0.51 -14.67 10.32
C MET A 44 1.50 -15.38 11.27
N GLU A 45 1.33 -15.16 12.57
CA GLU A 45 2.02 -15.94 13.60
C GLU A 45 1.46 -17.36 13.67
N SER A 46 2.36 -18.35 13.78
CA SER A 46 2.02 -19.79 13.81
C SER A 46 1.36 -20.27 15.12
N GLU A 47 1.01 -19.36 16.07
CA GLU A 47 0.70 -19.74 17.44
C GLU A 47 -0.79 -19.90 17.78
N SER A 48 -1.71 -19.74 16.86
CA SER A 48 -3.12 -20.00 17.20
C SER A 48 -3.48 -21.47 17.02
N LYS A 49 -3.66 -22.17 18.14
CA LYS A 49 -4.05 -23.60 18.29
C LYS A 49 -5.35 -24.04 17.57
N GLY A 50 -5.78 -23.37 16.54
CA GLY A 50 -6.97 -23.70 15.75
C GLY A 50 -6.76 -23.69 14.23
N LYS A 51 -5.55 -23.41 13.73
CA LYS A 51 -5.27 -23.19 12.30
C LYS A 51 -4.36 -24.25 11.66
N SER A 52 -4.38 -25.48 12.17
CA SER A 52 -3.55 -26.60 11.68
C SER A 52 -3.67 -26.84 10.16
N GLY A 53 -4.87 -26.69 9.59
CA GLY A 53 -5.10 -26.86 8.15
C GLY A 53 -4.50 -25.74 7.31
N ILE A 54 -4.56 -24.49 7.78
CA ILE A 54 -3.97 -23.33 7.10
C ILE A 54 -2.45 -23.43 7.07
N ASP A 55 -1.82 -23.76 8.20
CA ASP A 55 -0.36 -23.94 8.28
C ASP A 55 0.14 -25.07 7.37
N ALA A 56 -0.60 -26.17 7.27
CA ALA A 56 -0.28 -27.26 6.35
C ALA A 56 -0.37 -26.80 4.88
N SER A 57 -1.42 -26.06 4.53
CA SER A 57 -1.61 -25.52 3.18
C SER A 57 -0.55 -24.47 2.82
N LEU A 58 -0.13 -23.62 3.77
CA LEU A 58 0.96 -22.67 3.56
C LEU A 58 2.31 -23.33 3.33
N LYS A 59 2.59 -24.41 4.08
CA LYS A 59 3.80 -25.23 3.88
C LYS A 59 3.78 -25.93 2.52
N GLU A 60 2.63 -26.45 2.12
CA GLU A 60 2.47 -27.08 0.80
C GLU A 60 2.66 -26.06 -0.31
N LEU A 61 2.08 -24.85 -0.20
CA LEU A 61 2.30 -23.77 -1.15
C LEU A 61 3.79 -23.39 -1.26
N ALA A 62 4.47 -23.23 -0.12
CA ALA A 62 5.90 -22.95 -0.10
C ALA A 62 6.71 -24.04 -0.80
N LYS A 63 6.39 -25.31 -0.55
CA LYS A 63 7.04 -26.45 -1.20
C LYS A 63 6.80 -26.49 -2.70
N ARG A 64 5.57 -26.17 -3.15
CA ARG A 64 5.24 -26.07 -4.57
C ARG A 64 6.05 -24.99 -5.27
N ILE A 65 6.16 -23.80 -4.66
CA ILE A 65 6.97 -22.71 -5.19
C ILE A 65 8.44 -23.13 -5.26
N GLN A 66 8.99 -23.76 -4.20
CA GLN A 66 10.38 -24.23 -4.17
C GLN A 66 10.70 -25.29 -5.24
N ASN A 67 9.75 -26.16 -5.54
CA ASN A 67 9.90 -27.18 -6.59
C ASN A 67 9.78 -26.61 -8.00
N GLY A 68 9.43 -25.35 -8.14
CA GLY A 68 9.17 -24.67 -9.41
C GLY A 68 7.72 -24.81 -9.86
N LEU A 69 7.16 -23.70 -10.32
CA LEU A 69 5.84 -23.67 -10.93
C LEU A 69 5.94 -24.08 -12.41
N PRO A 70 4.86 -24.61 -13.03
CA PRO A 70 4.80 -24.82 -14.46
C PRO A 70 5.19 -23.56 -15.24
N ALA A 71 5.88 -23.71 -16.36
CA ALA A 71 6.42 -22.59 -17.13
C ALA A 71 5.34 -21.64 -17.71
N ASP A 72 4.12 -22.13 -17.81
CA ASP A 72 2.94 -21.39 -18.27
C ASP A 72 2.17 -20.69 -17.13
N ILE A 73 2.61 -20.83 -15.86
CA ILE A 73 1.94 -20.23 -14.70
C ILE A 73 2.80 -19.10 -14.11
N ILE A 74 2.19 -17.93 -13.99
CA ILE A 74 2.73 -16.77 -13.26
C ILE A 74 1.88 -16.58 -12.00
N LEU A 75 2.49 -16.75 -10.83
CA LEU A 75 1.86 -16.51 -9.54
C LEU A 75 2.26 -15.12 -9.03
N VAL A 76 1.29 -14.27 -8.83
CA VAL A 76 1.44 -12.95 -8.21
C VAL A 76 0.74 -12.97 -6.85
N MET A 77 1.43 -12.56 -5.82
CA MET A 77 0.86 -12.48 -4.46
C MET A 77 1.17 -11.10 -3.88
N ASP A 78 0.16 -10.41 -3.42
CA ASP A 78 0.31 -9.16 -2.67
C ASP A 78 -0.30 -9.28 -1.26
N GLY A 79 0.22 -8.51 -0.33
CA GLY A 79 -0.29 -8.50 1.03
C GLY A 79 0.45 -7.57 1.97
N ALA A 80 -0.16 -7.26 3.09
CA ALA A 80 0.42 -6.41 4.13
C ALA A 80 1.38 -7.21 5.01
N GLY A 81 2.61 -6.69 5.15
CA GLY A 81 3.65 -7.30 5.98
C GLY A 81 4.25 -8.57 5.36
N CYS A 82 5.53 -8.76 5.58
CA CYS A 82 6.22 -9.97 5.12
C CYS A 82 7.27 -10.38 6.16
N ASP A 83 7.04 -11.50 6.84
CA ASP A 83 8.07 -12.10 7.68
C ASP A 83 8.99 -12.98 6.82
N ARG A 84 10.14 -12.44 6.45
CA ARG A 84 11.15 -13.10 5.61
C ARG A 84 11.74 -14.39 6.23
N ARG A 85 11.50 -14.65 7.51
CA ARG A 85 11.93 -15.88 8.19
C ARG A 85 11.07 -17.07 7.81
N LYS A 86 9.84 -16.83 7.35
CA LYS A 86 8.87 -17.88 7.02
C LYS A 86 9.21 -18.63 5.74
N ALA A 87 8.81 -19.90 5.70
CA ALA A 87 9.07 -20.79 4.57
C ALA A 87 8.53 -20.25 3.24
N LEU A 88 7.32 -19.68 3.27
CA LEU A 88 6.69 -19.11 2.07
C LEU A 88 7.49 -17.91 1.52
N ALA A 89 7.89 -16.98 2.38
CA ALA A 89 8.68 -15.82 1.95
C ALA A 89 10.03 -16.25 1.36
N LYS A 90 10.71 -17.20 2.02
CA LYS A 90 11.97 -17.78 1.52
C LYS A 90 11.79 -18.49 0.17
N ALA A 91 10.70 -19.20 -0.02
CA ALA A 91 10.39 -19.85 -1.29
C ALA A 91 10.20 -18.81 -2.42
N CYS A 92 9.47 -17.72 -2.13
CA CYS A 92 9.27 -16.62 -3.09
C CYS A 92 10.60 -15.92 -3.44
N GLU A 93 11.45 -15.66 -2.45
CA GLU A 93 12.78 -15.04 -2.67
C GLU A 93 13.70 -15.93 -3.49
N ALA A 94 13.63 -17.25 -3.32
CA ALA A 94 14.49 -18.21 -4.02
C ALA A 94 14.07 -18.44 -5.48
N MET A 95 12.78 -18.41 -5.78
CA MET A 95 12.22 -18.83 -7.07
C MET A 95 11.63 -17.68 -7.89
N GLY A 96 11.53 -16.47 -7.32
CA GLY A 96 10.92 -15.33 -7.97
C GLY A 96 11.47 -14.01 -7.48
N GLU A 97 10.70 -12.96 -7.66
CA GLU A 97 11.03 -11.60 -7.24
C GLU A 97 10.12 -11.19 -6.07
N VAL A 98 10.70 -10.69 -4.98
CA VAL A 98 9.96 -10.12 -3.85
C VAL A 98 10.22 -8.62 -3.79
N ARG A 99 9.18 -7.83 -3.98
CA ARG A 99 9.21 -6.37 -3.86
C ARG A 99 8.54 -5.95 -2.56
N VAL A 100 9.19 -5.10 -1.80
CA VAL A 100 8.66 -4.56 -0.54
C VAL A 100 8.46 -3.06 -0.70
N PHE A 101 7.23 -2.62 -0.52
CA PHE A 101 6.84 -1.22 -0.60
C PHE A 101 6.51 -0.73 0.81
N ASN A 102 7.48 -0.12 1.47
CA ASN A 102 7.26 0.47 2.77
C ASN A 102 6.77 1.91 2.62
N ARG A 103 5.84 2.32 3.46
CA ARG A 103 5.48 3.73 3.55
C ARG A 103 6.66 4.50 4.14
N PRO A 104 7.13 5.57 3.51
CA PRO A 104 8.20 6.40 4.05
C PRO A 104 7.80 6.99 5.42
N ASP A 105 8.68 6.84 6.40
CA ASP A 105 8.50 7.44 7.73
C ASP A 105 9.02 8.88 7.70
N VAL A 106 8.12 9.81 7.38
CA VAL A 106 8.45 11.23 7.21
C VAL A 106 8.88 11.93 8.50
N THR A 107 8.70 11.29 9.67
CA THR A 107 9.25 11.79 10.94
C THR A 107 10.76 11.64 10.99
N LYS A 108 11.33 10.73 10.19
CA LYS A 108 12.75 10.50 10.06
C LYS A 108 13.31 11.17 8.82
N ARG A 109 14.52 11.72 8.93
CA ARG A 109 15.22 12.35 7.82
C ARG A 109 15.39 11.42 6.61
N THR A 110 15.57 10.12 6.84
CA THR A 110 15.68 9.11 5.79
C THR A 110 14.37 8.95 5.03
N GLY A 111 13.23 8.83 5.73
CA GLY A 111 11.92 8.69 5.11
C GLY A 111 11.47 9.96 4.38
N LEU A 112 11.81 11.14 4.91
CA LEU A 112 11.59 12.40 4.19
C LEU A 112 12.39 12.44 2.88
N GLY A 113 13.65 12.00 2.89
CA GLY A 113 14.48 11.89 1.68
C GLY A 113 13.94 10.89 0.65
N GLU A 114 13.39 9.76 1.13
CA GLU A 114 12.71 8.78 0.28
C GLU A 114 11.46 9.40 -0.37
N MET A 115 10.62 10.07 0.41
CA MET A 115 9.41 10.73 -0.08
C MET A 115 9.73 11.81 -1.11
N THR A 116 10.76 12.63 -0.85
CA THR A 116 11.29 13.63 -1.80
C THR A 116 11.70 12.97 -3.12
N THR A 117 12.39 11.84 -3.05
CA THR A 117 12.85 11.13 -4.24
C THR A 117 11.68 10.58 -5.05
N ILE A 118 10.66 10.03 -4.37
CA ILE A 118 9.44 9.51 -5.01
C ILE A 118 8.68 10.65 -5.69
N LEU A 119 8.47 11.78 -4.99
CA LEU A 119 7.76 12.95 -5.52
C LEU A 119 8.45 13.53 -6.75
N ARG A 120 9.78 13.72 -6.69
CA ARG A 120 10.57 14.23 -7.82
C ARG A 120 10.51 13.32 -9.03
N ARG A 121 10.61 12.01 -8.80
CA ARG A 121 10.50 11.02 -9.86
C ARG A 121 9.12 11.08 -10.52
N ALA A 122 8.06 11.08 -9.74
CA ALA A 122 6.69 11.17 -10.26
C ALA A 122 6.47 12.47 -11.07
N ALA A 123 6.99 13.60 -10.60
CA ALA A 123 6.95 14.87 -11.33
C ALA A 123 7.71 14.81 -12.66
N THR A 124 8.91 14.21 -12.65
CA THR A 124 9.73 14.02 -13.86
C THR A 124 9.05 13.10 -14.86
N ASP A 125 8.48 11.96 -14.40
CA ASP A 125 7.78 11.01 -15.24
C ASP A 125 6.54 11.64 -15.91
N LYS A 126 5.90 12.62 -15.25
CA LYS A 126 4.79 13.42 -15.78
C LYS A 126 5.25 14.66 -16.57
N GLY A 127 6.56 14.87 -16.70
CA GLY A 127 7.15 15.96 -17.49
C GLY A 127 7.01 17.34 -16.88
N VAL A 128 6.96 17.47 -15.55
CA VAL A 128 6.89 18.77 -14.84
C VAL A 128 8.05 18.90 -13.86
N THR A 129 8.34 20.15 -13.48
CA THR A 129 9.31 20.48 -12.44
C THR A 129 8.60 21.14 -11.26
N LEU A 130 9.15 20.96 -10.06
CA LEU A 130 8.65 21.60 -8.84
C LEU A 130 9.65 22.67 -8.41
N THR A 131 9.17 23.83 -7.96
CA THR A 131 10.03 24.73 -7.22
C THR A 131 10.34 24.09 -5.85
N ARG A 132 11.41 24.53 -5.22
CA ARG A 132 11.81 23.97 -3.92
C ARG A 132 10.72 24.17 -2.87
N GLU A 133 10.12 25.34 -2.85
CA GLU A 133 9.06 25.73 -1.93
C GLU A 133 7.78 24.89 -2.16
N ALA A 134 7.43 24.64 -3.43
CA ALA A 134 6.31 23.76 -3.79
C ALA A 134 6.57 22.31 -3.37
N GLU A 135 7.81 21.84 -3.52
CA GLU A 135 8.20 20.50 -3.09
C GLU A 135 8.08 20.35 -1.57
N GLU A 136 8.62 21.30 -0.80
CA GLU A 136 8.54 21.30 0.66
C GLU A 136 7.08 21.31 1.13
N TYR A 137 6.23 22.14 0.56
CA TYR A 137 4.80 22.22 0.84
C TYR A 137 4.06 20.90 0.53
N LEU A 138 4.30 20.32 -0.66
CA LEU A 138 3.69 19.05 -1.05
C LEU A 138 4.11 17.89 -0.14
N LEU A 139 5.36 17.85 0.29
CA LEU A 139 5.84 16.82 1.22
C LEU A 139 5.11 16.90 2.56
N GLU A 140 4.84 18.10 3.05
CA GLU A 140 4.07 18.33 4.27
C GLU A 140 2.59 17.94 4.08
N ALA A 141 1.98 18.41 3.00
CA ALA A 141 0.57 18.12 2.69
C ALA A 141 0.28 16.62 2.47
N LEU A 142 1.22 15.90 1.85
CA LEU A 142 1.10 14.46 1.58
C LEU A 142 1.31 13.58 2.82
N GLY A 143 2.01 14.09 3.85
CA GLY A 143 2.18 13.39 5.13
C GLY A 143 2.76 11.96 5.01
N GLY A 144 3.57 11.69 3.99
CA GLY A 144 4.15 10.36 3.73
C GLY A 144 3.22 9.38 3.01
N ASP A 145 2.06 9.81 2.55
CA ASP A 145 1.14 9.01 1.74
C ASP A 145 1.50 9.08 0.26
N THR A 146 2.23 8.08 -0.23
CA THR A 146 2.67 8.03 -1.63
C THR A 146 1.53 7.80 -2.61
N SER A 147 0.38 7.27 -2.17
CA SER A 147 -0.76 7.00 -3.05
C SER A 147 -1.43 8.28 -3.58
N LEU A 148 -1.20 9.40 -2.90
CA LEU A 148 -1.77 10.69 -3.24
C LEU A 148 -0.96 11.46 -4.29
N ILE A 149 0.33 11.14 -4.43
CA ILE A 149 1.26 11.88 -5.27
C ILE A 149 0.73 12.05 -6.70
N ASP A 150 0.27 10.96 -7.30
CA ASP A 150 -0.19 10.98 -8.69
C ASP A 150 -1.40 11.89 -8.88
N GLY A 151 -2.39 11.81 -7.99
CA GLY A 151 -3.59 12.64 -8.06
C GLY A 151 -3.31 14.11 -7.80
N GLU A 152 -2.45 14.43 -6.82
CA GLU A 152 -2.08 15.82 -6.53
C GLU A 152 -1.28 16.42 -7.67
N LEU A 153 -0.31 15.69 -8.23
CA LEU A 153 0.45 16.16 -9.39
C LEU A 153 -0.44 16.36 -10.62
N GLU A 154 -1.41 15.49 -10.89
CA GLU A 154 -2.33 15.65 -12.02
C GLU A 154 -3.18 16.90 -11.91
N LYS A 155 -3.70 17.21 -10.72
CA LYS A 155 -4.43 18.46 -10.48
C LYS A 155 -3.56 19.68 -10.80
N LEU A 156 -2.33 19.69 -10.28
CA LEU A 156 -1.37 20.77 -10.47
C LEU A 156 -0.97 20.92 -11.94
N ILE A 157 -0.72 19.83 -12.63
CA ILE A 157 -0.38 19.82 -14.07
C ILE A 157 -1.51 20.41 -14.89
N CYS A 158 -2.75 20.00 -14.63
CA CYS A 158 -3.93 20.55 -15.32
C CYS A 158 -4.06 22.05 -15.10
N TYR A 159 -3.83 22.52 -13.87
CA TYR A 159 -3.89 23.95 -13.54
C TYR A 159 -2.78 24.75 -14.20
N CYS A 160 -1.56 24.25 -14.23
CA CYS A 160 -0.40 24.94 -14.82
C CYS A 160 -0.37 24.92 -16.35
N GLY A 161 -1.31 24.24 -17.00
CA GLY A 161 -1.40 24.22 -18.47
C GLY A 161 -0.67 23.05 -19.14
N GLY A 162 -0.36 21.99 -18.41
CA GLY A 162 0.15 20.74 -18.97
C GLY A 162 1.63 20.46 -18.67
N ALA A 163 2.17 19.48 -19.38
CA ALA A 163 3.58 19.09 -19.25
C ALA A 163 4.54 20.21 -19.71
N GLY A 164 5.76 20.19 -19.18
CA GLY A 164 6.79 21.20 -19.46
C GLY A 164 6.71 22.44 -18.57
N GLN A 165 5.71 22.53 -17.70
CA GLN A 165 5.54 23.65 -16.78
C GLN A 165 6.26 23.44 -15.46
N THR A 166 6.50 24.55 -14.76
CA THR A 166 7.03 24.53 -13.39
C THR A 166 5.89 24.79 -12.41
N ILE A 167 5.70 23.89 -11.47
CA ILE A 167 4.72 24.00 -10.39
C ILE A 167 5.32 24.87 -9.30
N THR A 168 4.66 26.00 -9.00
CA THR A 168 5.08 26.97 -7.97
C THR A 168 4.37 26.70 -6.65
N LEU A 169 4.88 27.32 -5.57
CA LEU A 169 4.23 27.27 -4.26
C LEU A 169 2.78 27.77 -4.32
N GLU A 170 2.53 28.88 -5.01
CA GLU A 170 1.19 29.47 -5.13
C GLU A 170 0.19 28.49 -5.75
N ALA A 171 0.61 27.72 -6.77
CA ALA A 171 -0.23 26.69 -7.37
C ALA A 171 -0.49 25.53 -6.39
N ALA A 172 0.52 25.12 -5.64
CA ALA A 172 0.40 24.06 -4.65
C ALA A 172 -0.53 24.47 -3.49
N GLU A 173 -0.36 25.67 -2.93
CA GLU A 173 -1.22 26.20 -1.87
C GLU A 173 -2.68 26.35 -2.31
N LEU A 174 -2.90 26.72 -3.57
CA LEU A 174 -4.25 26.93 -4.10
C LEU A 174 -5.02 25.61 -4.27
N LEU A 175 -4.34 24.54 -4.65
CA LEU A 175 -5.00 23.29 -5.08
C LEU A 175 -4.82 22.12 -4.12
N CYS A 176 -3.73 22.07 -3.37
CA CYS A 176 -3.42 20.99 -2.47
C CYS A 176 -3.77 21.44 -1.05
N LEU A 177 -4.94 21.00 -0.58
CA LEU A 177 -5.35 21.27 0.78
C LEU A 177 -4.46 20.50 1.76
N ASN A 178 -4.05 21.16 2.84
CA ASN A 178 -3.38 20.51 3.94
C ASN A 178 -4.38 19.58 4.65
N ARG A 179 -4.28 18.27 4.38
CA ARG A 179 -5.20 17.27 4.93
C ARG A 179 -5.28 17.28 6.45
N ALA A 180 -4.21 17.69 7.10
CA ALA A 180 -4.21 17.78 8.55
C ALA A 180 -5.22 18.84 9.04
N GLU A 181 -5.29 19.99 8.37
CA GLU A 181 -6.29 21.02 8.69
C GLU A 181 -7.71 20.55 8.36
N GLU A 182 -7.93 19.94 7.19
CA GLU A 182 -9.26 19.40 6.84
C GLU A 182 -9.75 18.37 7.85
N GLN A 183 -8.88 17.46 8.30
CA GLN A 183 -9.23 16.46 9.29
C GLN A 183 -9.58 17.08 10.65
N ILE A 184 -8.85 18.12 11.09
CA ILE A 184 -9.14 18.84 12.33
C ILE A 184 -10.49 19.55 12.21
N TRP A 185 -10.78 20.21 11.09
CA TRP A 185 -12.08 20.83 10.86
C TRP A 185 -13.22 19.83 10.80
N ALA A 186 -13.03 18.70 10.09
CA ALA A 186 -14.01 17.61 10.04
C ALA A 186 -14.30 17.04 11.45
N LEU A 187 -13.27 16.81 12.26
CA LEU A 187 -13.42 16.37 13.64
C LEU A 187 -14.20 17.40 14.47
N SER A 188 -13.86 18.68 14.34
CA SER A 188 -14.54 19.77 15.05
C SER A 188 -16.03 19.84 14.68
N GLU A 189 -16.37 19.63 13.42
CA GLU A 189 -17.75 19.60 12.93
C GLU A 189 -18.52 18.39 13.48
N CYS A 190 -17.92 17.19 13.47
CA CYS A 190 -18.52 15.98 14.06
C CYS A 190 -18.78 16.14 15.55
N LEU A 191 -17.85 16.73 16.30
CA LEU A 191 -18.01 17.03 17.72
C LEU A 191 -19.14 18.05 17.96
N GLY A 192 -19.21 19.09 17.11
CA GLY A 192 -20.29 20.09 17.17
C GLY A 192 -21.67 19.49 16.93
N LYS A 193 -21.78 18.54 16.01
CA LYS A 193 -23.01 17.79 15.71
C LYS A 193 -23.29 16.67 16.71
N ARG A 194 -22.38 16.39 17.65
CA ARG A 194 -22.41 15.25 18.59
C ARG A 194 -22.49 13.89 17.89
N ASP A 195 -21.94 13.77 16.70
CA ASP A 195 -21.84 12.52 15.96
C ASP A 195 -20.59 11.77 16.40
N LEU A 196 -20.75 10.90 17.39
CA LEU A 196 -19.66 10.13 17.96
C LEU A 196 -19.07 9.13 16.94
N ARG A 197 -19.90 8.59 16.06
CA ARG A 197 -19.45 7.58 15.10
C ARG A 197 -18.50 8.18 14.10
N ASP A 198 -18.89 9.28 13.47
CA ASP A 198 -18.07 9.95 12.47
C ASP A 198 -16.85 10.64 13.11
N ALA A 199 -16.98 11.14 14.35
CA ALA A 199 -15.84 11.65 15.10
C ALA A 199 -14.77 10.56 15.34
N LEU A 200 -15.18 9.36 15.77
CA LEU A 200 -14.25 8.24 15.97
C LEU A 200 -13.60 7.78 14.64
N ALA A 201 -14.37 7.69 13.57
CA ALA A 201 -13.84 7.35 12.25
C ALA A 201 -12.81 8.38 11.76
N THR A 202 -13.07 9.67 12.02
CA THR A 202 -12.13 10.76 11.69
C THR A 202 -10.86 10.65 12.53
N VAL A 203 -10.96 10.39 13.82
CA VAL A 203 -9.79 10.18 14.70
C VAL A 203 -8.99 8.95 14.26
N ASP A 204 -9.63 7.84 13.95
CA ASP A 204 -8.93 6.64 13.43
C ASP A 204 -8.19 6.95 12.12
N SER A 205 -8.80 7.72 11.22
CA SER A 205 -8.15 8.21 10.00
C SER A 205 -6.94 9.10 10.31
N MET A 206 -7.05 10.03 11.26
CA MET A 206 -5.96 10.91 11.69
C MET A 206 -4.81 10.11 12.30
N VAL A 207 -5.09 9.15 13.18
CA VAL A 207 -4.09 8.28 13.82
C VAL A 207 -3.41 7.36 12.81
N SER A 208 -4.16 6.82 11.87
CA SER A 208 -3.59 5.98 10.80
C SER A 208 -2.71 6.77 9.83
N THR A 209 -3.02 8.05 9.62
CA THR A 209 -2.29 8.96 8.73
C THR A 209 -1.10 9.59 9.44
N SER A 210 -1.26 9.99 10.71
CA SER A 210 -0.18 10.52 11.53
C SER A 210 0.26 9.43 12.51
N ARG A 211 1.46 8.88 12.32
CA ARG A 211 2.06 7.92 13.27
C ARG A 211 2.49 8.55 14.58
N ASP A 212 2.29 9.84 14.74
CA ASP A 212 2.66 10.56 15.95
C ASP A 212 1.42 10.82 16.83
N ALA A 213 1.14 9.86 17.74
CA ALA A 213 0.18 10.08 18.82
C ALA A 213 0.50 11.37 19.64
N ASP A 214 1.77 11.81 19.67
CA ASP A 214 2.23 13.03 20.34
C ASP A 214 1.77 14.32 19.62
N GLN A 215 1.58 14.34 18.32
CA GLN A 215 1.05 15.52 17.62
C GLN A 215 -0.44 15.71 17.90
N ILE A 216 -1.22 14.63 17.96
CA ILE A 216 -2.65 14.71 18.30
C ILE A 216 -2.86 15.14 19.76
N ALA A 217 -1.97 14.75 20.65
CA ALA A 217 -2.03 15.14 22.07
C ALA A 217 -1.64 16.61 22.32
N ARG A 218 -1.02 17.29 21.37
CA ARG A 218 -0.58 18.71 21.46
C ARG A 218 -1.47 19.68 20.69
N ALA A 219 -2.39 19.19 19.83
CA ALA A 219 -3.37 19.99 19.11
C ALA A 219 -4.72 20.05 19.86
#